data_d7a4e15bdc4136829bb024d3bd5a8a3c
#
_entry.id   d7a4e15bdc4136829bb024d3bd5a8a3c
#
_cell.length_a   1.000
_cell.length_b   1.000
_cell.length_c   1.000
_cell.angle_alpha   90.00
_cell.angle_beta   90.00
_cell.angle_gamma   90.00
#
_symmetry.space_group_name_H-M   'P 1'
#
loop_
_entity.id
_entity.type
_entity.pdbx_description
1 polymer ?
#
loop_
_entity_poly.entity_id
_entity_poly.type
_entity_poly.pdbx_seq_one_letter_code
_entity_poly.pdbx_strand_id
1 'polypeptide(L)'
;MVKNSTINKTLELLNLIKESGFSVNGYFKSLGKSANGFYQTITKIKKDVEEGIGGDNAEEVIELYDSLTNREKLVTQFTDENQLLLDFKEEETEEQEVLDTDDRVESSYIRDKEGKIVGYKFKVYRRDNTPVQGILTRDDMQLIYRLYSYYGASITQREISRHFPNYSLVDFKRILRAFNITKASGPFAPHMYEEKTEEELKEIHLREKENDFLKKIEKDELRDIQNTAVKLARKNRELEQTIEDLCKKMVVEVRNPESITKKFPKIESNRDMIIYLSDMHIGARCDSDTLYPNYYGKDEIERRLNEVVRSIQSFDHLDELVICLMGDSLDGMDGQTARRDHYMPQCMDNNEQLNTFIELTFNFINNCRSLANKVRVYCVNCGNHGGTWEYTANYALQQLVERMFPDIEFTLFSEFIGSFWFNEHLYLICHGKDRAFMKRPMPLYLDEKTKVMIHEYLTVNNMSEYDQIHFVKGDLHSNSLSSCLAFDYRNVLSLFGASDYSNFNFSRNSYGVSYDLFIGNNRTLGTFENL
;
A
#
# COMPACT_ATOMS: atom_id res chain seq x y z
N MET A 1 -36.57 26.17 10.19
CA MET A 1 -36.12 26.76 8.89
C MET A 1 -34.59 26.63 8.77
N VAL A 2 -34.13 25.95 7.76
CA VAL A 2 -32.69 25.83 7.45
C VAL A 2 -32.21 27.15 6.81
N LYS A 3 -31.03 27.65 7.20
CA LYS A 3 -30.52 28.92 6.66
C LYS A 3 -30.11 28.75 5.19
N ASN A 4 -30.36 29.73 4.32
CA ASN A 4 -29.99 29.72 2.90
C ASN A 4 -28.50 29.42 2.68
N SER A 5 -27.61 29.89 3.58
CA SER A 5 -26.17 29.56 3.51
C SER A 5 -25.87 28.06 3.71
N THR A 6 -26.70 27.35 4.45
CA THR A 6 -26.58 25.91 4.65
C THR A 6 -27.13 25.15 3.43
N ILE A 7 -28.23 25.61 2.87
CA ILE A 7 -28.85 25.06 1.66
C ILE A 7 -27.85 25.15 0.50
N ASN A 8 -27.26 26.33 0.26
CA ASN A 8 -26.29 26.54 -0.81
C ASN A 8 -25.03 25.66 -0.65
N LYS A 9 -24.49 25.52 0.58
CA LYS A 9 -23.37 24.61 0.84
C LYS A 9 -23.74 23.14 0.62
N THR A 10 -24.99 22.78 0.89
CA THR A 10 -25.49 21.42 0.66
C THR A 10 -25.62 21.16 -0.85
N LEU A 11 -26.07 22.15 -1.62
CA LEU A 11 -26.15 22.07 -3.07
C LEU A 11 -24.75 21.95 -3.72
N GLU A 12 -23.79 22.77 -3.29
CA GLU A 12 -22.39 22.68 -3.72
C GLU A 12 -21.82 21.28 -3.46
N LEU A 13 -22.07 20.73 -2.27
CA LEU A 13 -21.59 19.40 -1.90
C LEU A 13 -22.24 18.30 -2.74
N LEU A 14 -23.54 18.39 -3.05
CA LEU A 14 -24.22 17.44 -3.94
C LEU A 14 -23.67 17.51 -5.37
N ASN A 15 -23.34 18.68 -5.87
CA ASN A 15 -22.69 18.83 -7.17
C ASN A 15 -21.30 18.19 -7.21
N LEU A 16 -20.48 18.36 -6.15
CA LEU A 16 -19.19 17.68 -6.02
C LEU A 16 -19.33 16.15 -5.95
N ILE A 17 -20.36 15.66 -5.24
CA ILE A 17 -20.66 14.21 -5.21
C ILE A 17 -21.03 13.71 -6.61
N LYS A 18 -21.86 14.46 -7.34
CA LYS A 18 -22.26 14.14 -8.72
C LYS A 18 -21.05 14.08 -9.68
N GLU A 19 -20.16 15.08 -9.60
CA GLU A 19 -18.95 15.16 -10.42
C GLU A 19 -17.94 14.06 -10.07
N SER A 20 -17.85 13.68 -8.81
CA SER A 20 -16.94 12.63 -8.35
C SER A 20 -17.33 11.23 -8.82
N GLY A 21 -18.58 11.02 -9.25
CA GLY A 21 -19.11 9.71 -9.61
C GLY A 21 -19.31 8.75 -8.43
N PHE A 22 -19.06 9.20 -7.19
CA PHE A 22 -19.30 8.39 -5.99
C PHE A 22 -20.77 8.41 -5.57
N SER A 23 -21.19 7.37 -4.85
CA SER A 23 -22.40 7.44 -4.04
C SER A 23 -22.24 8.44 -2.88
N VAL A 24 -23.35 8.93 -2.33
CA VAL A 24 -23.32 9.86 -1.17
C VAL A 24 -22.48 9.26 -0.02
N ASN A 25 -22.73 8.02 0.35
CA ASN A 25 -21.97 7.32 1.39
C ASN A 25 -20.51 7.08 0.97
N GLY A 26 -20.26 6.73 -0.29
CA GLY A 26 -18.94 6.52 -0.86
C GLY A 26 -18.09 7.79 -0.79
N TYR A 27 -18.66 8.94 -1.13
CA TYR A 27 -17.97 10.24 -1.08
C TYR A 27 -17.54 10.61 0.35
N PHE A 28 -18.46 10.53 1.32
CA PHE A 28 -18.11 10.82 2.72
C PHE A 28 -17.09 9.83 3.29
N LYS A 29 -17.18 8.58 2.91
CA LYS A 29 -16.22 7.55 3.30
C LYS A 29 -14.83 7.80 2.70
N SER A 30 -14.75 8.30 1.45
CA SER A 30 -13.47 8.66 0.82
C SER A 30 -12.76 9.82 1.55
N LEU A 31 -13.53 10.67 2.23
CA LEU A 31 -13.02 11.77 3.07
C LEU A 31 -12.77 11.37 4.53
N GLY A 32 -12.94 10.09 4.89
CA GLY A 32 -12.81 9.62 6.28
C GLY A 32 -13.90 10.17 7.21
N LYS A 33 -15.07 10.59 6.68
CA LYS A 33 -16.16 11.23 7.42
C LYS A 33 -17.44 10.39 7.37
N SER A 34 -18.29 10.58 8.38
CA SER A 34 -19.65 10.01 8.40
C SER A 34 -20.63 10.90 7.65
N ALA A 35 -21.50 10.31 6.85
CA ALA A 35 -22.57 11.01 6.14
C ALA A 35 -23.78 11.38 7.04
N ASN A 36 -23.82 10.95 8.30
CA ASN A 36 -25.00 11.12 9.17
C ASN A 36 -25.44 12.57 9.33
N GLY A 37 -24.50 13.49 9.52
CA GLY A 37 -24.82 14.93 9.63
C GLY A 37 -25.39 15.52 8.34
N PHE A 38 -24.93 15.03 7.19
CA PHE A 38 -25.44 15.39 5.88
C PHE A 38 -26.88 14.91 5.69
N TYR A 39 -27.19 13.65 5.99
CA TYR A 39 -28.55 13.10 5.91
C TYR A 39 -29.54 13.84 6.85
N GLN A 40 -29.10 14.20 8.06
CA GLN A 40 -29.93 15.01 8.97
C GLN A 40 -30.25 16.40 8.38
N THR A 41 -29.29 16.99 7.64
CA THR A 41 -29.51 18.29 6.97
C THR A 41 -30.49 18.14 5.82
N ILE A 42 -30.36 17.11 4.98
CA ILE A 42 -31.32 16.81 3.89
C ILE A 42 -32.74 16.60 4.45
N THR A 43 -32.87 15.79 5.50
CA THR A 43 -34.18 15.54 6.15
C THR A 43 -34.83 16.85 6.66
N LYS A 44 -34.04 17.77 7.21
CA LYS A 44 -34.55 19.08 7.63
C LYS A 44 -34.95 19.95 6.46
N ILE A 45 -34.18 19.97 5.36
CA ILE A 45 -34.54 20.72 4.15
C ILE A 45 -35.83 20.17 3.55
N LYS A 46 -35.99 18.86 3.44
CA LYS A 46 -37.23 18.21 2.95
C LYS A 46 -38.44 18.64 3.78
N LYS A 47 -38.32 18.59 5.11
CA LYS A 47 -39.39 19.02 6.02
C LYS A 47 -39.74 20.51 5.86
N ASP A 48 -38.74 21.40 5.76
CA ASP A 48 -38.96 22.83 5.56
C ASP A 48 -39.68 23.13 4.23
N VAL A 49 -39.37 22.36 3.16
CA VAL A 49 -40.07 22.48 1.86
C VAL A 49 -41.52 21.99 1.95
N GLU A 50 -41.76 20.84 2.60
CA GLU A 50 -43.11 20.30 2.83
C GLU A 50 -43.98 21.26 3.67
N GLU A 51 -43.41 22.00 4.60
CA GLU A 51 -44.08 23.00 5.41
C GLU A 51 -44.24 24.37 4.70
N GLY A 52 -43.74 24.50 3.45
CA GLY A 52 -43.84 25.75 2.65
C GLY A 52 -42.92 26.88 3.14
N ILE A 53 -41.91 26.56 3.96
CA ILE A 53 -40.94 27.51 4.54
C ILE A 53 -39.53 27.28 4.02
N GLY A 54 -39.37 26.51 2.91
CA GLY A 54 -38.12 26.24 2.24
C GLY A 54 -37.45 27.54 1.77
N GLY A 55 -36.12 27.61 1.89
CA GLY A 55 -35.33 28.73 1.37
C GLY A 55 -35.03 28.59 -0.11
N ASP A 56 -34.36 29.61 -0.69
CA ASP A 56 -33.88 29.56 -2.08
C ASP A 56 -33.04 28.32 -2.32
N ASN A 57 -33.22 27.66 -3.48
CA ASN A 57 -32.55 26.43 -3.92
C ASN A 57 -32.86 25.17 -3.07
N ALA A 58 -33.83 25.20 -2.17
CA ALA A 58 -34.15 24.03 -1.33
C ALA A 58 -34.75 22.87 -2.16
N GLU A 59 -35.60 23.18 -3.13
CA GLU A 59 -36.17 22.21 -4.07
C GLU A 59 -35.09 21.58 -4.95
N GLU A 60 -34.15 22.38 -5.47
CA GLU A 60 -33.02 21.90 -6.27
C GLU A 60 -32.11 20.94 -5.49
N VAL A 61 -31.88 21.18 -4.20
CA VAL A 61 -31.16 20.29 -3.29
C VAL A 61 -31.86 18.93 -3.21
N ILE A 62 -33.19 18.91 -3.09
CA ILE A 62 -33.99 17.71 -2.96
C ILE A 62 -33.95 16.93 -4.27
N GLU A 63 -34.18 17.57 -5.41
CA GLU A 63 -34.18 16.95 -6.72
C GLU A 63 -32.80 16.31 -7.04
N LEU A 64 -31.71 17.04 -6.76
CA LEU A 64 -30.35 16.55 -7.00
C LEU A 64 -30.01 15.38 -6.07
N TYR A 65 -30.42 15.46 -4.80
CA TYR A 65 -30.22 14.37 -3.84
C TYR A 65 -30.98 13.11 -4.26
N ASP A 66 -32.25 13.24 -4.63
CA ASP A 66 -33.09 12.12 -5.04
C ASP A 66 -32.58 11.51 -6.36
N SER A 67 -32.07 12.31 -7.30
CA SER A 67 -31.42 11.82 -8.52
C SER A 67 -30.15 11.01 -8.25
N LEU A 68 -29.33 11.40 -7.26
CA LEU A 68 -28.12 10.71 -6.86
C LEU A 68 -28.41 9.40 -6.13
N THR A 69 -29.41 9.39 -5.24
CA THR A 69 -29.82 8.18 -4.52
C THR A 69 -30.56 7.18 -5.39
N ASN A 70 -31.32 7.63 -6.39
CA ASN A 70 -31.90 6.76 -7.38
C ASN A 70 -30.87 6.18 -8.36
N ARG A 71 -29.78 6.90 -8.66
CA ARG A 71 -28.62 6.33 -9.37
C ARG A 71 -27.93 5.23 -8.57
N GLU A 72 -27.86 5.33 -7.25
CA GLU A 72 -27.33 4.26 -6.41
C GLU A 72 -28.11 2.96 -6.57
N LYS A 73 -29.43 3.04 -6.77
CA LYS A 73 -30.28 1.87 -7.07
C LYS A 73 -30.02 1.30 -8.47
N LEU A 74 -29.52 2.11 -9.41
CA LEU A 74 -29.20 1.70 -10.80
C LEU A 74 -27.74 1.21 -10.96
N VAL A 75 -26.78 1.76 -10.21
CA VAL A 75 -25.34 1.38 -10.32
C VAL A 75 -25.04 0.04 -9.65
N THR A 76 -25.84 -0.41 -8.69
CA THR A 76 -25.80 -1.80 -8.20
C THR A 76 -26.22 -2.83 -9.28
N GLN A 77 -26.65 -2.41 -10.46
CA GLN A 77 -27.02 -3.28 -11.58
C GLN A 77 -25.88 -3.52 -12.61
N PHE A 78 -24.73 -2.84 -12.51
CA PHE A 78 -23.71 -2.85 -13.58
C PHE A 78 -22.28 -3.22 -13.18
N THR A 79 -22.07 -3.95 -12.10
CA THR A 79 -20.74 -4.49 -11.80
C THR A 79 -20.85 -5.98 -11.53
N ASP A 80 -20.84 -6.75 -12.58
CA ASP A 80 -20.11 -8.01 -12.76
C ASP A 80 -20.63 -8.73 -14.01
N GLU A 81 -19.82 -8.79 -15.03
CA GLU A 81 -20.09 -9.53 -16.28
C GLU A 81 -20.15 -11.07 -16.10
N ASN A 82 -20.22 -11.58 -14.88
CA ASN A 82 -20.30 -13.03 -14.61
C ASN A 82 -21.26 -13.45 -13.50
N GLN A 83 -22.23 -12.61 -13.12
CA GLN A 83 -23.37 -13.07 -12.33
C GLN A 83 -24.66 -12.67 -13.02
N LEU A 84 -25.37 -13.68 -13.52
CA LEU A 84 -26.78 -13.58 -13.86
C LEU A 84 -27.54 -13.07 -12.62
N LEU A 85 -27.66 -11.76 -12.47
CA LEU A 85 -28.59 -11.15 -11.55
C LEU A 85 -29.94 -11.09 -12.22
N LEU A 86 -30.80 -12.01 -11.79
CA LEU A 86 -32.22 -11.95 -12.06
C LEU A 86 -32.78 -10.61 -11.59
N ASP A 87 -33.35 -9.83 -12.52
CA ASP A 87 -34.11 -8.64 -12.23
C ASP A 87 -35.25 -8.95 -11.25
N PHE A 88 -35.12 -8.46 -10.04
CA PHE A 88 -36.25 -8.35 -9.14
C PHE A 88 -36.59 -6.87 -8.99
N LYS A 89 -37.57 -6.44 -9.78
CA LYS A 89 -38.34 -5.25 -9.45
C LYS A 89 -39.02 -5.49 -8.10
N GLU A 90 -38.59 -4.78 -7.07
CA GLU A 90 -39.39 -4.61 -5.87
C GLU A 90 -40.54 -3.66 -6.19
N GLU A 91 -41.69 -4.23 -6.55
CA GLU A 91 -42.95 -3.55 -6.29
C GLU A 91 -43.15 -3.64 -4.76
N GLU A 92 -42.89 -2.54 -4.04
CA GLU A 92 -43.41 -2.34 -2.71
C GLU A 92 -44.93 -2.19 -2.82
N THR A 93 -45.65 -3.31 -2.85
CA THR A 93 -47.01 -3.35 -2.36
C THR A 93 -46.92 -3.50 -0.85
N GLU A 94 -47.34 -2.49 -0.12
CA GLU A 94 -47.76 -2.62 1.27
C GLU A 94 -48.86 -3.69 1.34
N GLU A 95 -48.47 -4.94 1.48
CA GLU A 95 -49.38 -5.98 1.95
C GLU A 95 -49.57 -5.77 3.44
N GLN A 96 -50.69 -5.10 3.80
CA GLN A 96 -51.26 -5.22 5.13
C GLN A 96 -51.28 -6.70 5.50
N GLU A 97 -50.58 -7.06 6.58
CA GLU A 97 -50.71 -8.37 7.22
C GLU A 97 -52.14 -8.54 7.72
N VAL A 98 -53.00 -9.06 6.87
CA VAL A 98 -54.21 -9.70 7.31
C VAL A 98 -53.76 -11.01 7.95
N LEU A 99 -53.80 -11.07 9.27
CA LEU A 99 -53.66 -12.28 10.05
C LEU A 99 -54.75 -13.27 9.58
N ASP A 100 -54.36 -14.14 8.65
CA ASP A 100 -55.22 -15.22 8.15
C ASP A 100 -55.15 -16.37 9.17
N THR A 101 -56.21 -16.50 10.01
CA THR A 101 -56.31 -17.41 11.13
C THR A 101 -56.58 -18.88 10.74
N ASP A 102 -56.47 -19.24 9.45
CA ASP A 102 -56.76 -20.58 8.95
C ASP A 102 -55.59 -21.21 8.19
N ASP A 103 -54.39 -21.12 8.70
CA ASP A 103 -53.24 -21.86 8.20
C ASP A 103 -53.37 -23.34 8.60
N ARG A 104 -53.99 -24.15 7.76
CA ARG A 104 -53.97 -25.61 7.88
C ARG A 104 -52.56 -26.10 7.60
N VAL A 105 -51.86 -26.53 8.64
CA VAL A 105 -50.53 -27.09 8.57
C VAL A 105 -50.48 -28.42 9.28
N GLU A 106 -49.91 -29.42 8.64
CA GLU A 106 -49.74 -30.77 9.19
C GLU A 106 -48.24 -31.07 9.15
N SER A 107 -47.70 -31.51 10.29
CA SER A 107 -46.30 -31.96 10.37
C SER A 107 -46.20 -33.26 11.19
N SER A 108 -45.27 -34.11 10.80
CA SER A 108 -45.00 -35.36 11.53
C SER A 108 -43.55 -35.76 11.34
N TYR A 109 -43.03 -36.54 12.30
CA TYR A 109 -41.71 -37.15 12.24
C TYR A 109 -41.78 -38.52 11.58
N ILE A 110 -40.85 -38.79 10.64
CA ILE A 110 -40.63 -40.14 10.12
C ILE A 110 -39.61 -40.79 11.05
N ARG A 111 -39.96 -41.97 11.61
CA ARG A 111 -39.12 -42.70 12.54
C ARG A 111 -38.68 -44.02 11.93
N ASP A 112 -37.47 -44.49 12.28
CA ASP A 112 -36.97 -45.81 11.94
C ASP A 112 -37.53 -46.88 12.88
N LYS A 113 -37.05 -48.12 12.70
CA LYS A 113 -37.46 -49.27 13.55
C LYS A 113 -37.03 -49.15 15.02
N GLU A 114 -36.04 -48.32 15.31
CA GLU A 114 -35.52 -48.03 16.62
C GLU A 114 -36.21 -46.82 17.27
N GLY A 115 -37.16 -46.21 16.58
CA GLY A 115 -37.92 -45.05 17.05
C GLY A 115 -37.23 -43.69 16.82
N LYS A 116 -36.04 -43.64 16.21
CA LYS A 116 -35.30 -42.42 15.96
C LYS A 116 -35.85 -41.65 14.77
N ILE A 117 -35.84 -40.31 14.84
CA ILE A 117 -36.29 -39.45 13.75
C ILE A 117 -35.33 -39.55 12.57
N VAL A 118 -35.81 -39.97 11.39
CA VAL A 118 -35.07 -40.08 10.12
C VAL A 118 -35.50 -39.06 9.08
N GLY A 119 -36.61 -38.37 9.30
CA GLY A 119 -37.09 -37.34 8.39
C GLY A 119 -38.25 -36.52 8.97
N TYR A 120 -38.61 -35.47 8.29
CA TYR A 120 -39.59 -34.47 8.70
C TYR A 120 -40.61 -34.28 7.57
N LYS A 121 -41.79 -34.90 7.74
CA LYS A 121 -42.87 -34.84 6.74
C LYS A 121 -43.76 -33.65 7.07
N PHE A 122 -44.10 -32.87 6.01
CA PHE A 122 -45.03 -31.77 6.14
C PHE A 122 -46.06 -31.75 5.02
N LYS A 123 -47.21 -31.12 5.30
CA LYS A 123 -48.24 -30.78 4.34
C LYS A 123 -48.81 -29.41 4.74
N VAL A 124 -48.64 -28.43 3.88
CA VAL A 124 -49.09 -27.07 4.11
C VAL A 124 -50.01 -26.66 2.98
N TYR A 125 -51.03 -25.85 3.23
CA TYR A 125 -52.01 -25.44 2.25
C TYR A 125 -51.82 -24.00 1.84
N ARG A 126 -51.87 -23.73 0.54
CA ARG A 126 -51.92 -22.39 0.00
C ARG A 126 -53.31 -21.76 0.20
N ARG A 127 -53.42 -20.44 -0.06
CA ARG A 127 -54.70 -19.72 0.08
C ARG A 127 -55.82 -20.29 -0.82
N ASP A 128 -55.47 -20.87 -1.92
CA ASP A 128 -56.38 -21.54 -2.89
C ASP A 128 -56.68 -23.00 -2.49
N ASN A 129 -56.36 -23.41 -1.29
CA ASN A 129 -56.44 -24.78 -0.79
C ASN A 129 -55.56 -25.82 -1.50
N THR A 130 -54.63 -25.40 -2.35
CA THR A 130 -53.68 -26.31 -2.98
C THR A 130 -52.67 -26.82 -1.97
N PRO A 131 -52.52 -28.14 -1.77
CA PRO A 131 -51.57 -28.69 -0.81
C PRO A 131 -50.16 -28.66 -1.39
N VAL A 132 -49.20 -28.24 -0.57
CA VAL A 132 -47.75 -28.39 -0.77
C VAL A 132 -47.25 -29.36 0.26
N GLN A 133 -46.75 -30.54 -0.16
CA GLN A 133 -46.30 -31.58 0.72
C GLN A 133 -44.89 -32.01 0.36
N GLY A 134 -44.14 -32.48 1.33
CA GLY A 134 -42.77 -32.95 1.13
C GLY A 134 -42.15 -33.53 2.41
N ILE A 135 -40.91 -33.90 2.25
CA ILE A 135 -40.09 -34.43 3.35
C ILE A 135 -38.80 -33.60 3.37
N LEU A 136 -38.48 -33.04 4.51
CA LEU A 136 -37.15 -32.50 4.80
C LEU A 136 -36.28 -33.59 5.37
N THR A 137 -35.05 -33.68 4.92
CA THR A 137 -34.05 -34.58 5.48
C THR A 137 -33.60 -34.12 6.87
N ARG A 138 -32.84 -34.95 7.57
CA ARG A 138 -32.19 -34.55 8.83
C ARG A 138 -31.24 -33.37 8.60
N ASP A 139 -30.46 -33.43 7.52
CA ASP A 139 -29.49 -32.38 7.16
C ASP A 139 -30.20 -31.06 6.80
N ASP A 140 -31.31 -31.12 6.05
CA ASP A 140 -32.13 -29.95 5.76
C ASP A 140 -32.64 -29.27 7.02
N MET A 141 -33.17 -30.10 7.95
CA MET A 141 -33.67 -29.57 9.20
C MET A 141 -32.56 -29.01 10.09
N GLN A 142 -31.42 -29.70 10.18
CA GLN A 142 -30.27 -29.18 10.91
C GLN A 142 -29.72 -27.89 10.29
N LEU A 143 -29.73 -27.78 8.95
CA LEU A 143 -29.34 -26.54 8.23
C LEU A 143 -30.26 -25.37 8.62
N ILE A 144 -31.58 -25.61 8.64
CA ILE A 144 -32.58 -24.61 9.05
C ILE A 144 -32.31 -24.15 10.50
N TYR A 145 -32.13 -25.08 11.41
CA TYR A 145 -31.86 -24.75 12.82
C TYR A 145 -30.55 -23.99 13.00
N ARG A 146 -29.48 -24.42 12.36
CA ARG A 146 -28.17 -23.79 12.43
C ARG A 146 -28.16 -22.38 11.86
N LEU A 147 -28.78 -22.16 10.71
CA LEU A 147 -28.72 -20.86 10.01
C LEU A 147 -29.81 -19.88 10.45
N TYR A 148 -31.02 -20.38 10.77
CA TYR A 148 -32.17 -19.50 11.03
C TYR A 148 -32.63 -19.52 12.49
N SER A 149 -32.72 -20.67 13.11
CA SER A 149 -33.28 -20.83 14.48
C SER A 149 -32.27 -20.53 15.58
N TYR A 150 -31.01 -20.48 15.24
CA TYR A 150 -29.92 -20.21 16.17
C TYR A 150 -30.07 -18.83 16.82
N TYR A 151 -29.85 -18.73 18.13
CA TYR A 151 -29.90 -17.49 18.88
C TYR A 151 -28.79 -16.54 18.41
N GLY A 152 -29.14 -15.43 17.76
CA GLY A 152 -28.19 -14.50 17.15
C GLY A 152 -27.97 -14.71 15.64
N ALA A 153 -28.69 -15.65 15.01
CA ALA A 153 -28.67 -15.81 13.56
C ALA A 153 -29.11 -14.51 12.87
N SER A 154 -28.27 -14.01 11.97
CA SER A 154 -28.54 -12.80 11.18
C SER A 154 -29.38 -13.10 9.93
N ILE A 155 -29.48 -14.37 9.53
CA ILE A 155 -30.17 -14.79 8.31
C ILE A 155 -31.68 -14.62 8.44
N THR A 156 -32.27 -14.03 7.41
CA THR A 156 -33.73 -13.86 7.27
C THR A 156 -34.41 -15.12 6.73
N GLN A 157 -35.73 -15.20 6.85
CA GLN A 157 -36.51 -16.29 6.23
C GLN A 157 -36.35 -16.32 4.70
N ARG A 158 -36.14 -15.16 4.07
CA ARG A 158 -35.90 -15.04 2.64
C ARG A 158 -34.55 -15.64 2.23
N GLU A 159 -33.52 -15.40 3.01
CA GLU A 159 -32.18 -15.92 2.75
C GLU A 159 -32.10 -17.43 2.95
N ILE A 160 -32.65 -17.95 4.04
CA ILE A 160 -32.67 -19.41 4.26
C ILE A 160 -33.54 -20.14 3.23
N SER A 161 -34.63 -19.55 2.73
CA SER A 161 -35.47 -20.16 1.68
C SER A 161 -34.72 -20.39 0.36
N ARG A 162 -33.63 -19.65 0.07
CA ARG A 162 -32.79 -19.84 -1.12
C ARG A 162 -32.05 -21.19 -1.12
N HIS A 163 -31.85 -21.79 0.04
CA HIS A 163 -31.29 -23.13 0.15
C HIS A 163 -32.33 -24.23 -0.20
N PHE A 164 -33.60 -23.85 -0.35
CA PHE A 164 -34.71 -24.75 -0.62
C PHE A 164 -35.49 -24.29 -1.88
N PRO A 165 -34.86 -24.29 -3.08
CA PRO A 165 -35.41 -23.69 -4.29
C PRO A 165 -36.70 -24.33 -4.77
N ASN A 166 -37.03 -25.54 -4.31
CA ASN A 166 -38.26 -26.26 -4.63
C ASN A 166 -39.53 -25.68 -3.97
N TYR A 167 -39.35 -24.73 -3.04
CA TYR A 167 -40.45 -24.11 -2.30
C TYR A 167 -40.44 -22.61 -2.49
N SER A 168 -41.62 -22.01 -2.75
CA SER A 168 -41.70 -20.55 -2.72
C SER A 168 -41.44 -20.00 -1.32
N LEU A 169 -41.05 -18.73 -1.20
CA LEU A 169 -40.85 -18.09 0.11
C LEU A 169 -42.09 -18.22 1.02
N VAL A 170 -43.29 -18.11 0.44
CA VAL A 170 -44.55 -18.23 1.19
C VAL A 170 -44.76 -19.65 1.68
N ASP A 171 -44.53 -20.66 0.81
CA ASP A 171 -44.64 -22.07 1.21
C ASP A 171 -43.57 -22.40 2.28
N PHE A 172 -42.36 -21.91 2.12
CA PHE A 172 -41.29 -22.13 3.10
C PHE A 172 -41.61 -21.52 4.47
N LYS A 173 -42.19 -20.30 4.50
CA LYS A 173 -42.68 -19.70 5.76
C LYS A 173 -43.73 -20.58 6.46
N ARG A 174 -44.63 -21.22 5.69
CA ARG A 174 -45.62 -22.16 6.24
C ARG A 174 -44.98 -23.45 6.73
N ILE A 175 -43.96 -23.98 6.05
CA ILE A 175 -43.17 -25.12 6.48
C ILE A 175 -42.52 -24.85 7.85
N LEU A 176 -41.88 -23.67 8.01
CA LEU A 176 -41.29 -23.27 9.29
C LEU A 176 -42.34 -23.23 10.41
N ARG A 177 -43.55 -22.69 10.14
CA ARG A 177 -44.66 -22.69 11.09
C ARG A 177 -45.16 -24.09 11.42
N ALA A 178 -45.23 -25.02 10.45
CA ALA A 178 -45.66 -26.39 10.68
C ALA A 178 -44.79 -27.14 11.71
N PHE A 179 -43.50 -26.78 11.77
CA PHE A 179 -42.57 -27.37 12.76
C PHE A 179 -42.31 -26.45 13.96
N ASN A 180 -43.06 -25.36 14.12
CA ASN A 180 -42.85 -24.36 15.18
C ASN A 180 -41.43 -23.77 15.22
N ILE A 181 -40.79 -23.63 14.06
CA ILE A 181 -39.43 -23.13 13.97
C ILE A 181 -39.44 -21.59 13.99
N THR A 182 -38.83 -21.03 15.00
CA THR A 182 -38.63 -19.58 15.17
C THR A 182 -37.15 -19.27 15.34
N LYS A 183 -36.77 -17.98 15.30
CA LYS A 183 -35.39 -17.55 15.61
C LYS A 183 -34.92 -17.90 17.05
N ALA A 184 -35.84 -18.28 17.95
CA ALA A 184 -35.57 -18.62 19.33
C ALA A 184 -35.62 -20.13 19.60
N SER A 185 -35.82 -20.98 18.60
CA SER A 185 -35.98 -22.44 18.79
C SER A 185 -34.66 -23.16 19.17
N GLY A 186 -33.51 -22.51 19.01
CA GLY A 186 -32.20 -23.08 19.32
C GLY A 186 -31.46 -23.64 18.11
N PRO A 187 -30.17 -24.06 18.27
CA PRO A 187 -29.31 -24.44 17.18
C PRO A 187 -29.48 -25.88 16.69
N PHE A 188 -30.15 -26.74 17.45
CA PHE A 188 -30.23 -28.16 17.17
C PHE A 188 -31.64 -28.59 16.77
N ALA A 189 -31.73 -29.41 15.73
CA ALA A 189 -32.99 -30.03 15.32
C ALA A 189 -33.41 -31.14 16.28
N PRO A 190 -34.72 -31.49 16.38
CA PRO A 190 -35.24 -32.50 17.31
C PRO A 190 -34.50 -33.84 17.27
N HIS A 191 -34.06 -34.34 16.13
CA HIS A 191 -33.31 -35.60 16.02
C HIS A 191 -31.95 -35.56 16.75
N MET A 192 -31.32 -34.40 16.85
CA MET A 192 -30.04 -34.25 17.55
C MET A 192 -30.18 -34.49 19.06
N TYR A 193 -31.30 -34.05 19.65
CA TYR A 193 -31.59 -34.29 21.08
C TYR A 193 -31.92 -35.75 21.40
N GLU A 194 -32.33 -36.54 20.39
CA GLU A 194 -32.58 -37.98 20.58
C GLU A 194 -31.30 -38.82 20.44
N GLU A 195 -30.28 -38.29 19.75
CA GLU A 195 -29.08 -39.05 19.36
C GLU A 195 -27.84 -38.71 20.19
N LYS A 196 -27.80 -37.55 20.81
CA LYS A 196 -26.61 -36.99 21.45
C LYS A 196 -26.89 -36.62 22.89
N THR A 197 -25.88 -36.75 23.74
CA THR A 197 -25.93 -36.29 25.12
C THR A 197 -25.84 -34.76 25.19
N GLU A 198 -26.20 -34.17 26.31
CA GLU A 198 -26.13 -32.74 26.56
C GLU A 198 -24.69 -32.21 26.44
N GLU A 199 -23.71 -32.99 26.91
CA GLU A 199 -22.28 -32.68 26.85
C GLU A 199 -21.81 -32.64 25.38
N GLU A 200 -22.18 -33.62 24.57
CA GLU A 200 -21.85 -33.68 23.15
C GLU A 200 -22.46 -32.49 22.36
N LEU A 201 -23.69 -32.12 22.67
CA LEU A 201 -24.36 -30.98 22.06
C LEU A 201 -23.67 -29.65 22.43
N LYS A 202 -23.24 -29.50 23.69
CA LYS A 202 -22.47 -28.34 24.16
C LYS A 202 -21.12 -28.24 23.45
N GLU A 203 -20.42 -29.36 23.28
CA GLU A 203 -19.13 -29.39 22.58
C GLU A 203 -19.27 -29.02 21.10
N ILE A 204 -20.28 -29.56 20.42
CA ILE A 204 -20.58 -29.19 19.02
C ILE A 204 -20.86 -27.69 18.89
N HIS A 205 -21.65 -27.14 19.82
CA HIS A 205 -22.01 -25.74 19.83
C HIS A 205 -20.81 -24.82 20.05
N LEU A 206 -19.90 -25.16 20.95
CA LEU A 206 -18.67 -24.43 21.21
C LEU A 206 -17.78 -24.46 19.98
N ARG A 207 -17.60 -25.63 19.37
CA ARG A 207 -16.78 -25.80 18.16
C ARG A 207 -17.34 -25.04 16.95
N GLU A 208 -18.66 -24.98 16.78
CA GLU A 208 -19.27 -24.15 15.72
C GLU A 208 -19.04 -22.67 15.98
N LYS A 209 -19.15 -22.19 17.23
CA LYS A 209 -18.85 -20.80 17.59
C LYS A 209 -17.40 -20.42 17.34
N GLU A 210 -16.46 -21.29 17.69
CA GLU A 210 -15.03 -21.07 17.42
C GLU A 210 -14.76 -20.99 15.93
N ASN A 211 -15.33 -21.90 15.13
CA ASN A 211 -15.18 -21.88 13.68
C ASN A 211 -15.78 -20.61 13.04
N ASP A 212 -16.93 -20.15 13.50
CA ASP A 212 -17.55 -18.94 13.00
C ASP A 212 -16.74 -17.69 13.39
N PHE A 213 -16.14 -17.69 14.57
CA PHE A 213 -15.25 -16.64 15.03
C PHE A 213 -13.96 -16.59 14.20
N LEU A 214 -13.33 -17.74 13.94
CA LEU A 214 -12.14 -17.83 13.09
C LEU A 214 -12.41 -17.35 11.65
N LYS A 215 -13.52 -17.80 11.05
CA LYS A 215 -13.93 -17.35 9.71
C LYS A 215 -14.17 -15.83 9.64
N LYS A 216 -14.66 -15.25 10.74
CA LYS A 216 -14.86 -13.79 10.81
C LYS A 216 -13.54 -13.06 10.86
N ILE A 217 -12.56 -13.55 11.65
CA ILE A 217 -11.21 -12.99 11.71
C ILE A 217 -10.55 -13.05 10.33
N GLU A 218 -10.52 -14.23 9.70
CA GLU A 218 -9.94 -14.40 8.34
C GLU A 218 -10.56 -13.45 7.32
N LYS A 219 -11.88 -13.26 7.37
CA LYS A 219 -12.59 -12.34 6.47
C LYS A 219 -12.23 -10.88 6.73
N ASP A 220 -12.09 -10.49 7.99
CA ASP A 220 -11.73 -9.13 8.37
C ASP A 220 -10.26 -8.84 7.98
N GLU A 221 -9.33 -9.78 8.22
CA GLU A 221 -7.93 -9.71 7.78
C GLU A 221 -7.81 -9.61 6.26
N LEU A 222 -8.52 -10.45 5.51
CA LEU A 222 -8.51 -10.41 4.05
C LEU A 222 -9.03 -9.07 3.51
N ARG A 223 -10.05 -8.51 4.16
CA ARG A 223 -10.61 -7.20 3.81
C ARG A 223 -9.62 -6.07 4.07
N ASP A 224 -8.87 -6.14 5.17
CA ASP A 224 -7.85 -5.13 5.50
C ASP A 224 -6.66 -5.20 4.54
N ILE A 225 -6.23 -6.40 4.16
CA ILE A 225 -5.20 -6.61 3.13
C ILE A 225 -5.67 -6.04 1.79
N GLN A 226 -6.90 -6.35 1.36
CA GLN A 226 -7.45 -5.83 0.10
C GLN A 226 -7.54 -4.30 0.10
N ASN A 227 -8.04 -3.71 1.19
CA ASN A 227 -8.14 -2.25 1.32
C ASN A 227 -6.76 -1.58 1.28
N THR A 228 -5.76 -2.21 1.88
CA THR A 228 -4.38 -1.73 1.88
C THR A 228 -3.76 -1.83 0.49
N ALA A 229 -3.96 -2.95 -0.21
CA ALA A 229 -3.48 -3.15 -1.58
C ALA A 229 -4.09 -2.14 -2.56
N VAL A 230 -5.39 -1.88 -2.46
CA VAL A 230 -6.08 -0.87 -3.29
C VAL A 230 -5.55 0.53 -3.03
N LYS A 231 -5.31 0.90 -1.76
CA LYS A 231 -4.72 2.20 -1.40
C LYS A 231 -3.31 2.36 -1.96
N LEU A 232 -2.48 1.30 -1.87
CA LEU A 232 -1.12 1.30 -2.40
C LEU A 232 -1.13 1.43 -3.94
N ALA A 233 -1.96 0.65 -4.62
CA ALA A 233 -2.07 0.69 -6.08
C ALA A 233 -2.54 2.06 -6.60
N ARG A 234 -3.45 2.72 -5.87
CA ARG A 234 -3.88 4.08 -6.21
C ARG A 234 -2.76 5.09 -6.01
N LYS A 235 -2.07 5.02 -4.87
CA LYS A 235 -0.95 5.91 -4.57
C LYS A 235 0.19 5.75 -5.60
N ASN A 236 0.49 4.52 -6.01
CA ASN A 236 1.50 4.28 -7.04
C ASN A 236 1.13 4.91 -8.39
N ARG A 237 -0.14 4.78 -8.83
CA ARG A 237 -0.57 5.44 -10.09
C ARG A 237 -0.51 6.96 -10.02
N GLU A 238 -0.92 7.56 -8.89
CA GLU A 238 -0.81 9.01 -8.68
C GLU A 238 0.65 9.47 -8.73
N LEU A 239 1.57 8.70 -8.16
CA LEU A 239 3.01 8.94 -8.21
C LEU A 239 3.57 8.79 -9.64
N GLU A 240 3.24 7.72 -10.35
CA GLU A 240 3.65 7.49 -11.74
C GLU A 240 3.22 8.65 -12.64
N GLN A 241 1.99 9.13 -12.48
CA GLN A 241 1.45 10.25 -13.26
C GLN A 241 2.16 11.57 -12.92
N THR A 242 2.47 11.81 -11.65
CA THR A 242 3.25 12.98 -11.19
C THR A 242 4.67 12.94 -11.77
N ILE A 243 5.32 11.78 -11.77
CA ILE A 243 6.66 11.58 -12.36
C ILE A 243 6.64 11.85 -13.86
N GLU A 244 5.64 11.33 -14.58
CA GLU A 244 5.51 11.56 -16.02
C GLU A 244 5.37 13.06 -16.36
N ASP A 245 4.58 13.78 -15.57
CA ASP A 245 4.36 15.22 -15.76
C ASP A 245 5.61 16.06 -15.40
N LEU A 246 6.34 15.65 -14.34
CA LEU A 246 7.63 16.25 -13.99
C LEU A 246 8.67 16.00 -15.08
N CYS A 247 8.81 14.78 -15.58
CA CYS A 247 9.73 14.44 -16.66
C CYS A 247 9.41 15.22 -17.94
N LYS A 248 8.12 15.42 -18.29
CA LYS A 248 7.71 16.24 -19.43
C LYS A 248 8.11 17.70 -19.25
N LYS A 249 7.93 18.28 -18.06
CA LYS A 249 8.33 19.66 -17.75
C LYS A 249 9.84 19.83 -17.77
N MET A 250 10.60 18.89 -17.19
CA MET A 250 12.06 18.95 -17.15
C MET A 250 12.71 18.84 -18.53
N VAL A 251 12.17 18.03 -19.43
CA VAL A 251 12.64 17.93 -20.82
C VAL A 251 12.44 19.24 -21.58
N VAL A 252 11.45 20.05 -21.22
CA VAL A 252 11.19 21.37 -21.82
C VAL A 252 12.14 22.46 -21.27
N GLU A 253 12.61 22.34 -20.03
CA GLU A 253 13.48 23.32 -19.36
C GLU A 253 14.99 23.12 -19.58
N VAL A 254 15.41 22.00 -20.14
CA VAL A 254 16.82 21.76 -20.49
C VAL A 254 17.19 22.64 -21.69
N ARG A 255 17.75 23.81 -21.39
CA ARG A 255 18.00 24.91 -22.35
C ARG A 255 19.15 24.68 -23.33
N ASN A 256 19.88 23.56 -23.25
CA ASN A 256 21.01 23.32 -24.15
C ASN A 256 21.09 21.87 -24.65
N PRO A 257 20.22 21.49 -25.63
CA PRO A 257 20.19 20.13 -26.15
C PRO A 257 21.48 19.71 -26.86
N GLU A 258 22.31 20.64 -27.32
CA GLU A 258 23.57 20.33 -28.02
C GLU A 258 24.63 19.72 -27.08
N SER A 259 24.65 20.11 -25.79
CA SER A 259 25.57 19.52 -24.81
C SER A 259 25.23 18.06 -24.49
N ILE A 260 23.97 17.70 -24.64
CA ILE A 260 23.43 16.38 -24.33
C ILE A 260 23.77 15.36 -25.40
N THR A 261 23.74 15.79 -26.66
CA THR A 261 24.05 14.94 -27.83
C THR A 261 25.53 14.79 -28.09
N LYS A 262 26.39 15.48 -27.30
CA LYS A 262 27.85 15.45 -27.52
C LYS A 262 28.37 14.04 -27.26
N LYS A 263 28.92 13.43 -28.29
CA LYS A 263 29.70 12.17 -28.17
C LYS A 263 31.12 12.54 -27.79
N PHE A 264 31.59 11.94 -26.71
CA PHE A 264 32.99 12.08 -26.31
C PHE A 264 33.85 11.06 -27.05
N PRO A 265 35.06 11.43 -27.51
CA PRO A 265 35.97 10.46 -28.13
C PRO A 265 36.41 9.43 -27.09
N LYS A 266 36.53 8.15 -27.50
CA LYS A 266 37.13 7.13 -26.65
C LYS A 266 38.62 7.40 -26.49
N ILE A 267 39.10 7.36 -25.27
CA ILE A 267 40.49 7.55 -24.88
C ILE A 267 40.97 6.25 -24.26
N GLU A 268 42.11 5.73 -24.72
CA GLU A 268 42.69 4.51 -24.14
C GLU A 268 43.02 4.74 -22.65
N SER A 269 42.51 3.88 -21.80
CA SER A 269 42.76 3.90 -20.37
C SER A 269 42.75 2.47 -19.81
N ASN A 270 43.48 2.26 -18.73
CA ASN A 270 43.48 1.03 -17.95
C ASN A 270 43.00 1.29 -16.50
N ARG A 271 42.25 2.38 -16.32
CA ARG A 271 41.73 2.80 -15.02
C ARG A 271 40.22 2.76 -15.03
N ASP A 272 39.67 2.13 -14.01
CA ASP A 272 38.24 2.09 -13.75
C ASP A 272 37.95 2.57 -12.35
N MET A 273 36.78 3.15 -12.13
CA MET A 273 36.43 3.69 -10.81
C MET A 273 34.98 3.41 -10.46
N ILE A 274 34.74 3.06 -9.20
CA ILE A 274 33.42 3.11 -8.56
C ILE A 274 33.40 4.25 -7.57
N ILE A 275 32.40 5.12 -7.61
CA ILE A 275 32.16 6.14 -6.59
C ILE A 275 30.84 5.87 -5.87
N TYR A 276 30.78 6.20 -4.59
CA TYR A 276 29.63 5.97 -3.74
C TYR A 276 29.09 7.30 -3.23
N LEU A 277 28.02 7.81 -3.84
CA LEU A 277 27.27 8.96 -3.34
C LEU A 277 26.24 8.48 -2.33
N SER A 278 26.49 8.74 -1.06
CA SER A 278 25.64 8.32 0.05
C SER A 278 25.21 9.52 0.87
N ASP A 279 24.02 9.43 1.44
CA ASP A 279 23.56 10.35 2.49
C ASP A 279 23.71 11.81 2.06
N MET A 280 23.09 12.18 0.93
CA MET A 280 23.10 13.56 0.45
C MET A 280 22.20 14.47 1.26
N HIS A 281 21.15 13.94 1.90
CA HIS A 281 20.20 14.68 2.73
C HIS A 281 19.78 16.04 2.17
N ILE A 282 19.40 16.06 0.88
CA ILE A 282 18.94 17.28 0.23
C ILE A 282 17.67 17.77 0.92
N GLY A 283 17.71 19.02 1.40
CA GLY A 283 16.64 19.60 2.19
C GLY A 283 16.92 19.66 3.70
N ALA A 284 17.98 19.01 4.18
CA ALA A 284 18.37 19.11 5.58
C ALA A 284 18.68 20.56 5.98
N ARG A 285 18.13 20.97 7.14
CA ARG A 285 18.42 22.27 7.72
C ARG A 285 19.60 22.14 8.69
N CYS A 286 20.65 22.91 8.43
CA CYS A 286 21.77 23.08 9.31
C CYS A 286 21.74 24.48 9.94
N ASP A 287 21.59 24.55 11.24
CA ASP A 287 21.59 25.82 11.96
C ASP A 287 23.02 26.25 12.32
N SER A 288 23.27 27.57 12.32
CA SER A 288 24.58 28.16 12.62
C SER A 288 24.98 28.01 14.09
N ASP A 289 24.01 27.73 14.96
CA ASP A 289 24.20 27.68 16.43
C ASP A 289 24.53 26.27 16.93
N THR A 290 24.93 25.37 16.02
CA THR A 290 25.30 23.99 16.36
C THR A 290 26.73 23.90 16.87
N LEU A 291 27.04 22.83 17.64
CA LEU A 291 28.37 22.58 18.17
C LEU A 291 29.42 22.44 17.04
N TYR A 292 29.01 21.90 15.90
CA TYR A 292 29.83 21.75 14.70
C TYR A 292 29.09 22.33 13.50
N PRO A 293 29.22 23.63 13.21
CA PRO A 293 28.51 24.26 12.12
C PRO A 293 28.78 23.54 10.81
N ASN A 294 27.70 23.17 10.14
CA ASN A 294 27.74 22.60 8.80
C ASN A 294 26.79 23.43 7.93
N TYR A 295 27.34 24.30 7.12
CA TYR A 295 26.52 24.99 6.12
C TYR A 295 26.17 24.01 5.02
N TYR A 296 24.87 23.76 4.78
CA TYR A 296 24.42 22.79 3.81
C TYR A 296 23.12 23.25 3.15
N GLY A 297 23.23 23.72 1.94
CA GLY A 297 22.13 24.15 1.09
C GLY A 297 22.42 23.76 -0.36
N LYS A 298 21.54 24.12 -1.29
CA LYS A 298 21.67 23.76 -2.72
C LYS A 298 23.06 24.12 -3.28
N ASP A 299 23.54 25.33 -3.01
CA ASP A 299 24.82 25.82 -3.54
C ASP A 299 26.01 25.02 -3.00
N GLU A 300 25.96 24.64 -1.73
CA GLU A 300 27.01 23.83 -1.10
C GLU A 300 27.01 22.39 -1.62
N ILE A 301 25.84 21.81 -1.83
CA ILE A 301 25.69 20.47 -2.43
C ILE A 301 26.28 20.49 -3.86
N GLU A 302 25.92 21.50 -4.64
CA GLU A 302 26.46 21.68 -6.00
C GLU A 302 27.97 21.84 -5.98
N ARG A 303 28.50 22.66 -5.05
CA ARG A 303 29.94 22.84 -4.88
C ARG A 303 30.63 21.52 -4.57
N ARG A 304 30.13 20.73 -3.61
CA ARG A 304 30.69 19.41 -3.24
C ARG A 304 30.66 18.44 -4.43
N LEU A 305 29.57 18.35 -5.16
CA LEU A 305 29.46 17.50 -6.34
C LEU A 305 30.47 17.92 -7.44
N ASN A 306 30.68 19.22 -7.64
CA ASN A 306 31.68 19.72 -8.57
C ASN A 306 33.11 19.41 -8.11
N GLU A 307 33.39 19.43 -6.79
CA GLU A 307 34.71 18.99 -6.25
C GLU A 307 34.92 17.48 -6.45
N VAL A 308 33.86 16.66 -6.34
CA VAL A 308 33.94 15.22 -6.69
C VAL A 308 34.34 15.07 -8.15
N VAL A 309 33.70 15.81 -9.08
CA VAL A 309 34.07 15.79 -10.51
C VAL A 309 35.54 16.15 -10.72
N ARG A 310 36.02 17.22 -10.06
CA ARG A 310 37.44 17.63 -10.14
C ARG A 310 38.38 16.57 -9.55
N SER A 311 37.97 15.95 -8.46
CA SER A 311 38.76 14.86 -7.83
C SER A 311 38.87 13.66 -8.74
N ILE A 312 37.79 13.27 -9.43
CA ILE A 312 37.82 12.20 -10.45
C ILE A 312 38.76 12.60 -11.61
N GLN A 313 38.70 13.83 -12.08
CA GLN A 313 39.59 14.33 -13.14
C GLN A 313 41.07 14.20 -12.82
N SER A 314 41.44 14.22 -11.53
CA SER A 314 42.86 14.08 -11.11
C SER A 314 43.44 12.67 -11.38
N PHE A 315 42.60 11.69 -11.68
CA PHE A 315 42.99 10.32 -12.05
C PHE A 315 43.13 10.13 -13.57
N ASP A 316 43.20 11.19 -14.33
CA ASP A 316 43.15 11.18 -15.78
C ASP A 316 41.83 10.60 -16.32
N HIS A 317 41.82 10.14 -17.59
CA HIS A 317 40.63 9.56 -18.20
C HIS A 317 40.43 8.11 -17.74
N LEU A 318 39.18 7.73 -17.44
CA LEU A 318 38.80 6.38 -17.02
C LEU A 318 38.29 5.57 -18.22
N ASP A 319 38.47 4.26 -18.21
CA ASP A 319 37.77 3.39 -19.16
C ASP A 319 36.31 3.23 -18.75
N GLU A 320 36.06 2.90 -17.49
CA GLU A 320 34.71 2.82 -16.95
C GLU A 320 34.57 3.55 -15.60
N LEU A 321 33.49 4.32 -15.46
CA LEU A 321 33.06 4.95 -14.22
C LEU A 321 31.71 4.41 -13.78
N VAL A 322 31.64 3.83 -12.60
CA VAL A 322 30.39 3.43 -11.93
C VAL A 322 30.03 4.43 -10.86
N ILE A 323 28.81 4.96 -10.90
CA ILE A 323 28.23 5.87 -9.92
C ILE A 323 27.20 5.07 -9.11
N CYS A 324 27.44 4.89 -7.82
CA CYS A 324 26.50 4.24 -6.90
C CYS A 324 25.76 5.31 -6.09
N LEU A 325 24.44 5.42 -6.25
CA LEU A 325 23.57 6.23 -5.39
C LEU A 325 23.11 5.35 -4.22
N MET A 326 23.61 5.65 -3.01
CA MET A 326 23.56 4.74 -1.87
C MET A 326 22.41 4.98 -0.90
N GLY A 327 21.46 5.84 -1.24
CA GLY A 327 20.29 6.17 -0.41
C GLY A 327 20.47 7.40 0.47
N ASP A 328 19.39 7.79 1.13
CA ASP A 328 19.23 9.05 1.88
C ASP A 328 19.65 10.27 1.06
N SER A 329 19.25 10.26 -0.22
CA SER A 329 19.46 11.40 -1.12
C SER A 329 18.57 12.59 -0.72
N LEU A 330 17.36 12.32 -0.23
CA LEU A 330 16.39 13.30 0.30
C LEU A 330 16.36 13.24 1.82
N ASP A 331 16.20 14.40 2.47
CA ASP A 331 16.22 14.46 3.94
C ASP A 331 14.96 13.90 4.59
N GLY A 332 13.88 13.79 3.86
CA GLY A 332 12.62 13.22 4.33
C GLY A 332 11.42 13.87 3.68
N MET A 333 10.23 13.54 4.17
CA MET A 333 8.97 14.03 3.64
C MET A 333 8.16 14.72 4.74
N ASP A 334 7.69 15.95 4.48
CA ASP A 334 6.89 16.74 5.42
C ASP A 334 7.56 16.95 6.80
N GLY A 335 8.87 17.13 6.81
CA GLY A 335 9.64 17.30 8.04
C GLY A 335 9.80 16.03 8.88
N GLN A 336 9.64 14.85 8.30
CA GLN A 336 9.70 13.57 9.00
C GLN A 336 10.45 12.52 8.19
N THR A 337 11.04 11.55 8.90
CA THR A 337 11.54 10.33 8.27
C THR A 337 10.40 9.49 7.69
N ALA A 338 10.72 8.52 6.82
CA ALA A 338 9.74 7.61 6.24
C ALA A 338 8.92 6.83 7.29
N ARG A 339 9.48 6.61 8.48
CA ARG A 339 8.79 5.95 9.62
C ARG A 339 7.92 6.88 10.43
N ARG A 340 8.05 8.21 10.25
CA ARG A 340 7.36 9.24 11.03
C ARG A 340 7.67 9.17 12.54
N ASP A 341 8.82 8.64 12.89
CA ASP A 341 9.29 8.50 14.27
C ASP A 341 10.17 9.66 14.72
N HIS A 342 10.69 10.45 13.78
CA HIS A 342 11.52 11.61 14.05
C HIS A 342 11.08 12.83 13.25
N TYR A 343 10.92 13.96 13.95
CA TYR A 343 10.80 15.26 13.30
C TYR A 343 12.19 15.75 12.89
N MET A 344 12.29 16.17 11.62
CA MET A 344 13.53 16.66 11.04
C MET A 344 13.32 18.08 10.53
N PRO A 345 14.07 19.05 11.03
CA PRO A 345 13.99 20.41 10.49
C PRO A 345 14.52 20.42 9.06
N GLN A 346 13.68 20.86 8.12
CA GLN A 346 14.01 20.96 6.71
C GLN A 346 14.02 22.41 6.24
N CYS A 347 14.91 22.74 5.30
CA CYS A 347 14.98 24.04 4.66
C CYS A 347 14.33 24.08 3.28
N MET A 348 13.89 22.93 2.75
CA MET A 348 13.20 22.76 1.47
C MET A 348 11.93 21.95 1.67
N ASP A 349 10.87 22.32 0.97
CA ASP A 349 9.68 21.48 0.88
C ASP A 349 9.94 20.22 0.02
N ASN A 350 8.96 19.31 -0.02
CA ASN A 350 9.10 18.04 -0.77
C ASN A 350 9.40 18.24 -2.26
N ASN A 351 8.78 19.24 -2.89
CA ASN A 351 8.99 19.52 -4.32
C ASN A 351 10.35 20.16 -4.56
N GLU A 352 10.79 21.06 -3.68
CA GLU A 352 12.10 21.68 -3.74
C GLU A 352 13.20 20.63 -3.57
N GLN A 353 13.06 19.69 -2.61
CA GLN A 353 13.99 18.57 -2.44
C GLN A 353 14.09 17.73 -3.71
N LEU A 354 12.92 17.32 -4.27
CA LEU A 354 12.87 16.53 -5.51
C LEU A 354 13.54 17.23 -6.68
N ASN A 355 13.18 18.49 -6.93
CA ASN A 355 13.73 19.26 -8.05
C ASN A 355 15.25 19.46 -7.89
N THR A 356 15.70 19.79 -6.70
CA THR A 356 17.12 19.96 -6.37
C THR A 356 17.90 18.66 -6.57
N PHE A 357 17.37 17.55 -6.09
CA PHE A 357 18.00 16.23 -6.27
C PHE A 357 18.16 15.88 -7.76
N ILE A 358 17.07 15.99 -8.52
CA ILE A 358 17.11 15.64 -9.95
C ILE A 358 18.05 16.57 -10.70
N GLU A 359 17.97 17.89 -10.48
CA GLU A 359 18.82 18.86 -11.15
C GLU A 359 20.31 18.63 -10.86
N LEU A 360 20.68 18.53 -9.60
CA LEU A 360 22.09 18.42 -9.20
C LEU A 360 22.68 17.06 -9.58
N THR A 361 21.94 15.98 -9.39
CA THR A 361 22.42 14.62 -9.70
C THR A 361 22.50 14.41 -11.22
N PHE A 362 21.52 14.90 -11.97
CA PHE A 362 21.56 14.87 -13.43
C PHE A 362 22.79 15.63 -13.98
N ASN A 363 23.03 16.84 -13.49
CA ASN A 363 24.19 17.65 -13.91
C ASN A 363 25.52 16.97 -13.52
N PHE A 364 25.58 16.37 -12.33
CA PHE A 364 26.74 15.60 -11.89
C PHE A 364 27.01 14.41 -12.84
N ILE A 365 26.00 13.61 -13.17
CA ILE A 365 26.10 12.49 -14.12
C ILE A 365 26.55 13.00 -15.50
N ASN A 366 25.96 14.10 -15.99
CA ASN A 366 26.35 14.70 -17.26
C ASN A 366 27.82 15.13 -17.27
N ASN A 367 28.33 15.74 -16.19
CA ASN A 367 29.73 16.13 -16.08
C ASN A 367 30.66 14.90 -16.06
N CYS A 368 30.25 13.82 -15.41
CA CYS A 368 31.02 12.57 -15.37
C CYS A 368 31.15 11.87 -16.74
N ARG A 369 30.23 12.10 -17.69
CA ARG A 369 30.31 11.52 -19.06
C ARG A 369 31.57 11.89 -19.81
N SER A 370 32.18 13.03 -19.51
CA SER A 370 33.42 13.48 -20.16
C SER A 370 34.67 12.83 -19.53
N LEU A 371 34.55 12.16 -18.42
CA LEU A 371 35.67 11.65 -17.63
C LEU A 371 35.98 10.17 -17.90
N ALA A 372 35.02 9.44 -18.53
CA ALA A 372 35.15 8.02 -18.79
C ALA A 372 34.61 7.64 -20.18
N ASN A 373 35.11 6.53 -20.73
CA ASN A 373 34.60 5.97 -21.99
C ASN A 373 33.21 5.36 -21.81
N LYS A 374 32.91 4.83 -20.61
CA LYS A 374 31.63 4.26 -20.23
C LYS A 374 31.24 4.72 -18.83
N VAL A 375 29.98 5.10 -18.68
CA VAL A 375 29.40 5.44 -17.37
C VAL A 375 28.21 4.54 -17.08
N ARG A 376 28.19 3.94 -15.89
CA ARG A 376 27.03 3.20 -15.36
C ARG A 376 26.56 3.82 -14.05
N VAL A 377 25.27 3.78 -13.82
CA VAL A 377 24.67 4.24 -12.57
C VAL A 377 23.91 3.08 -11.92
N TYR A 378 24.25 2.78 -10.68
CA TYR A 378 23.52 1.86 -9.83
C TYR A 378 22.90 2.62 -8.66
N CYS A 379 21.62 2.45 -8.45
CA CYS A 379 20.89 3.17 -7.43
C CYS A 379 20.19 2.17 -6.51
N VAL A 380 20.42 2.25 -5.21
CA VAL A 380 19.65 1.48 -4.22
C VAL A 380 18.21 1.96 -4.19
N ASN A 381 17.29 1.13 -3.72
CA ASN A 381 15.86 1.44 -3.77
C ASN A 381 15.50 2.71 -3.01
N CYS A 382 15.96 2.88 -1.78
CA CYS A 382 15.78 4.09 -0.97
C CYS A 382 16.55 3.97 0.35
N GLY A 383 16.75 5.11 1.01
CA GLY A 383 17.19 5.18 2.40
C GLY A 383 16.03 5.14 3.41
N ASN A 384 16.37 5.32 4.68
CA ASN A 384 15.37 5.33 5.75
C ASN A 384 14.73 6.72 5.98
N HIS A 385 15.32 7.80 5.47
CA HIS A 385 14.78 9.15 5.54
C HIS A 385 13.66 9.37 4.53
N GLY A 386 13.94 9.31 3.23
CA GLY A 386 12.98 9.56 2.17
C GLY A 386 12.02 8.40 1.88
N GLY A 387 12.46 7.16 2.11
CA GLY A 387 11.65 5.96 1.90
C GLY A 387 11.04 5.88 0.49
N THR A 388 9.73 5.67 0.39
CA THR A 388 9.04 5.58 -0.91
C THR A 388 9.12 6.86 -1.74
N TRP A 389 9.23 8.02 -1.09
CA TRP A 389 9.40 9.30 -1.75
C TRP A 389 10.75 9.37 -2.47
N GLU A 390 11.80 8.91 -1.84
CA GLU A 390 13.13 8.82 -2.44
C GLU A 390 13.17 7.82 -3.61
N TYR A 391 12.50 6.66 -3.47
CA TYR A 391 12.35 5.73 -4.60
C TYR A 391 11.70 6.41 -5.82
N THR A 392 10.68 7.24 -5.57
CA THR A 392 10.04 8.04 -6.63
C THR A 392 11.00 9.02 -7.29
N ALA A 393 11.83 9.71 -6.48
CA ALA A 393 12.86 10.63 -6.97
C ALA A 393 13.91 9.88 -7.81
N ASN A 394 14.39 8.75 -7.34
CA ASN A 394 15.35 7.89 -8.04
C ASN A 394 14.80 7.38 -9.38
N TYR A 395 13.51 6.98 -9.40
CA TYR A 395 12.85 6.56 -10.64
C TYR A 395 12.70 7.71 -11.63
N ALA A 396 12.34 8.91 -11.16
CA ALA A 396 12.27 10.09 -12.02
C ALA A 396 13.63 10.46 -12.62
N LEU A 397 14.70 10.38 -11.82
CA LEU A 397 16.08 10.58 -12.29
C LEU A 397 16.47 9.52 -13.33
N GLN A 398 16.17 8.23 -13.09
CA GLN A 398 16.41 7.17 -14.05
C GLN A 398 15.75 7.47 -15.39
N GLN A 399 14.45 7.78 -15.40
CA GLN A 399 13.70 8.07 -16.61
C GLN A 399 14.27 9.28 -17.38
N LEU A 400 14.76 10.29 -16.66
CA LEU A 400 15.40 11.45 -17.29
C LEU A 400 16.76 11.08 -17.89
N VAL A 401 17.61 10.37 -17.14
CA VAL A 401 18.95 9.96 -17.59
C VAL A 401 18.86 9.05 -18.80
N GLU A 402 18.01 8.02 -18.79
CA GLU A 402 17.83 7.09 -19.91
C GLU A 402 17.34 7.78 -21.18
N ARG A 403 16.49 8.81 -21.07
CA ARG A 403 16.02 9.59 -22.22
C ARG A 403 17.07 10.53 -22.78
N MET A 404 17.84 11.17 -21.90
CA MET A 404 18.79 12.20 -22.29
C MET A 404 20.17 11.65 -22.64
N PHE A 405 20.56 10.54 -22.03
CA PHE A 405 21.86 9.90 -22.19
C PHE A 405 21.69 8.41 -22.51
N PRO A 406 21.35 8.06 -23.76
CA PRO A 406 21.12 6.66 -24.15
C PRO A 406 22.39 5.79 -24.09
N ASP A 407 23.55 6.39 -23.85
CA ASP A 407 24.84 5.75 -23.64
C ASP A 407 25.12 5.39 -22.16
N ILE A 408 24.27 5.83 -21.22
CA ILE A 408 24.36 5.50 -19.79
C ILE A 408 23.43 4.35 -19.46
N GLU A 409 24.00 3.33 -18.86
CA GLU A 409 23.23 2.23 -18.24
C GLU A 409 22.84 2.64 -16.81
N PHE A 410 21.53 2.80 -16.54
CA PHE A 410 21.01 3.16 -15.23
C PHE A 410 20.17 2.01 -14.66
N THR A 411 20.58 1.45 -13.50
CA THR A 411 19.85 0.40 -12.79
C THR A 411 19.36 0.91 -11.45
N LEU A 412 18.04 0.98 -11.27
CA LEU A 412 17.38 1.22 -9.99
C LEU A 412 16.95 -0.13 -9.41
N PHE A 413 17.54 -0.53 -8.28
CA PHE A 413 17.18 -1.77 -7.60
C PHE A 413 15.83 -1.64 -6.89
N SER A 414 15.01 -2.68 -6.95
CA SER A 414 13.75 -2.79 -6.19
C SER A 414 13.94 -3.41 -4.82
N GLU A 415 14.96 -4.26 -4.69
CA GLU A 415 15.32 -4.98 -3.48
C GLU A 415 16.15 -4.10 -2.52
N PHE A 416 16.22 -4.50 -1.24
CA PHE A 416 17.04 -3.80 -0.25
C PHE A 416 18.54 -3.91 -0.54
N ILE A 417 19.01 -5.05 -1.06
CA ILE A 417 20.38 -5.27 -1.48
C ILE A 417 20.40 -5.38 -3.00
N GLY A 418 21.09 -4.47 -3.66
CA GLY A 418 21.39 -4.54 -5.08
C GLY A 418 22.73 -5.25 -5.32
N SER A 419 22.89 -5.93 -6.46
CA SER A 419 24.14 -6.59 -6.82
C SER A 419 24.54 -6.30 -8.27
N PHE A 420 25.84 -6.12 -8.50
CA PHE A 420 26.41 -5.96 -9.84
C PHE A 420 27.85 -6.46 -9.91
N TRP A 421 28.29 -6.72 -11.13
CA TRP A 421 29.66 -7.13 -11.42
C TRP A 421 30.49 -5.98 -11.96
N PHE A 422 31.72 -5.88 -11.47
CA PHE A 422 32.70 -4.91 -11.93
C PHE A 422 34.13 -5.47 -11.81
N ASN A 423 34.85 -5.54 -12.92
CA ASN A 423 36.22 -6.11 -12.96
C ASN A 423 36.38 -7.46 -12.23
N GLU A 424 35.49 -8.40 -12.53
CA GLU A 424 35.45 -9.75 -11.92
C GLU A 424 35.14 -9.77 -10.41
N HIS A 425 34.84 -8.61 -9.81
CA HIS A 425 34.39 -8.46 -8.43
C HIS A 425 32.88 -8.38 -8.34
N LEU A 426 32.27 -9.05 -7.36
CA LEU A 426 30.86 -8.96 -7.05
C LEU A 426 30.65 -7.88 -5.99
N TYR A 427 29.88 -6.87 -6.33
CA TYR A 427 29.47 -5.81 -5.41
C TYR A 427 28.03 -6.03 -4.96
N LEU A 428 27.81 -5.95 -3.65
CA LEU A 428 26.51 -5.91 -2.99
C LEU A 428 26.37 -4.54 -2.36
N ILE A 429 25.37 -3.78 -2.77
CA ILE A 429 25.15 -2.42 -2.27
C ILE A 429 23.79 -2.28 -1.61
N CYS A 430 23.73 -1.53 -0.51
CA CYS A 430 22.49 -1.13 0.14
C CYS A 430 22.70 0.18 0.91
N HIS A 431 21.60 0.82 1.33
CA HIS A 431 21.74 1.98 2.21
C HIS A 431 22.29 1.62 3.59
N GLY A 432 21.90 0.47 4.15
CA GLY A 432 22.33 0.02 5.50
C GLY A 432 21.21 0.05 6.53
N LYS A 433 20.14 0.76 6.27
CA LYS A 433 18.91 0.75 7.06
C LYS A 433 17.69 0.85 6.16
N ASP A 434 16.71 -0.03 6.36
CA ASP A 434 15.49 0.00 5.60
C ASP A 434 14.49 1.04 6.15
N ARG A 435 13.50 1.36 5.33
CA ARG A 435 12.43 2.32 5.67
C ARG A 435 11.42 1.82 6.71
N ALA A 436 11.33 0.51 7.00
CA ALA A 436 10.20 -0.06 7.71
C ALA A 436 10.53 -1.04 8.83
N PHE A 437 11.37 -2.05 8.60
CA PHE A 437 11.47 -3.22 9.47
C PHE A 437 12.69 -3.25 10.39
N MET A 438 13.83 -2.70 9.95
CA MET A 438 15.05 -2.70 10.75
C MET A 438 14.95 -1.71 11.92
N LYS A 439 14.98 -2.20 13.15
CA LYS A 439 14.96 -1.36 14.35
C LYS A 439 16.24 -0.52 14.49
N ARG A 440 17.37 -1.08 14.06
CA ARG A 440 18.69 -0.43 14.10
C ARG A 440 19.35 -0.55 12.74
N PRO A 441 20.23 0.38 12.37
CA PRO A 441 21.03 0.26 11.16
C PRO A 441 21.95 -0.96 11.22
N MET A 442 22.46 -1.37 10.08
CA MET A 442 23.58 -2.30 10.00
C MET A 442 24.80 -1.65 10.68
N PRO A 443 25.60 -2.41 11.45
CA PRO A 443 26.68 -1.85 12.25
C PRO A 443 27.77 -1.19 11.39
N LEU A 444 28.56 -0.29 12.00
CA LEU A 444 29.68 0.35 11.33
C LEU A 444 30.79 -0.66 11.00
N TYR A 445 31.08 -1.56 11.92
CA TYR A 445 32.02 -2.67 11.76
C TYR A 445 31.27 -3.98 11.75
N LEU A 446 31.75 -4.94 10.94
CA LEU A 446 31.11 -6.24 10.78
C LEU A 446 31.02 -6.99 12.13
N ASP A 447 29.80 -7.25 12.58
CA ASP A 447 29.53 -8.12 13.73
C ASP A 447 29.08 -9.52 13.27
N GLU A 448 29.10 -10.50 14.18
CA GLU A 448 28.74 -11.88 13.85
C GLU A 448 27.33 -12.04 13.33
N LYS A 449 26.38 -11.23 13.82
CA LYS A 449 24.99 -11.28 13.36
C LYS A 449 24.86 -10.83 11.90
N THR A 450 25.49 -9.71 11.56
CA THR A 450 25.52 -9.17 10.20
C THR A 450 26.26 -10.09 9.25
N LYS A 451 27.37 -10.69 9.71
CA LYS A 451 28.11 -11.67 8.95
C LYS A 451 27.26 -12.89 8.58
N VAL A 452 26.54 -13.46 9.54
CA VAL A 452 25.62 -14.59 9.28
C VAL A 452 24.54 -14.18 8.28
N MET A 453 23.91 -13.03 8.46
CA MET A 453 22.86 -12.51 7.55
C MET A 453 23.37 -12.36 6.11
N ILE A 454 24.58 -11.81 5.92
CA ILE A 454 25.18 -11.65 4.59
C ILE A 454 25.52 -13.02 4.00
N HIS A 455 26.05 -13.95 4.78
CA HIS A 455 26.31 -15.32 4.33
C HIS A 455 25.03 -16.04 3.87
N GLU A 456 23.94 -15.92 4.64
CA GLU A 456 22.65 -16.47 4.26
C GLU A 456 22.15 -15.87 2.93
N TYR A 457 22.25 -14.52 2.79
CA TYR A 457 21.90 -13.85 1.55
C TYR A 457 22.71 -14.37 0.36
N LEU A 458 24.03 -14.49 0.49
CA LEU A 458 24.91 -15.02 -0.55
C LEU A 458 24.54 -16.47 -0.93
N THR A 459 24.26 -17.29 0.07
CA THR A 459 23.88 -18.70 -0.14
C THR A 459 22.56 -18.83 -0.87
N VAL A 460 21.53 -18.12 -0.43
CA VAL A 460 20.19 -18.15 -1.04
C VAL A 460 20.19 -17.65 -2.48
N ASN A 461 21.08 -16.69 -2.79
CA ASN A 461 21.21 -16.15 -4.14
C ASN A 461 22.27 -16.83 -5.01
N ASN A 462 22.85 -17.97 -4.55
CA ASN A 462 23.90 -18.70 -5.25
C ASN A 462 25.15 -17.86 -5.55
N MET A 463 25.53 -16.99 -4.63
CA MET A 463 26.67 -16.07 -4.74
C MET A 463 27.87 -16.46 -3.85
N SER A 464 27.77 -17.55 -3.10
CA SER A 464 28.79 -17.95 -2.11
C SER A 464 30.09 -18.49 -2.71
N GLU A 465 30.10 -18.83 -4.01
CA GLU A 465 31.25 -19.45 -4.70
C GLU A 465 32.20 -18.40 -5.30
N TYR A 466 31.91 -17.10 -5.18
CA TYR A 466 32.76 -16.05 -5.74
C TYR A 466 33.87 -15.62 -4.77
N ASP A 467 35.07 -15.37 -5.28
CA ASP A 467 36.23 -15.05 -4.46
C ASP A 467 36.37 -13.59 -4.07
N GLN A 468 35.80 -12.68 -4.86
CA GLN A 468 35.92 -11.22 -4.69
C GLN A 468 34.56 -10.58 -4.44
N ILE A 469 34.09 -10.66 -3.19
CA ILE A 469 32.77 -10.11 -2.81
C ILE A 469 32.96 -8.88 -1.92
N HIS A 470 32.28 -7.80 -2.27
CA HIS A 470 32.31 -6.54 -1.53
C HIS A 470 30.91 -6.10 -1.14
N PHE A 471 30.63 -6.07 0.15
CA PHE A 471 29.39 -5.55 0.70
C PHE A 471 29.60 -4.10 1.11
N VAL A 472 28.94 -3.16 0.41
CA VAL A 472 29.10 -1.71 0.62
C VAL A 472 27.79 -1.09 1.04
N LYS A 473 27.82 -0.25 2.08
CA LYS A 473 26.64 0.43 2.62
C LYS A 473 26.92 1.86 3.06
N GLY A 474 25.85 2.67 3.22
CA GLY A 474 25.84 4.02 3.79
C GLY A 474 25.30 4.09 5.22
N ASP A 475 24.43 5.06 5.49
CA ASP A 475 23.62 5.34 6.70
C ASP A 475 24.40 5.89 7.91
N LEU A 476 25.62 5.43 8.19
CA LEU A 476 26.34 5.84 9.41
C LEU A 476 27.35 6.98 9.21
N HIS A 477 27.32 7.64 8.06
CA HIS A 477 28.10 8.85 7.73
C HIS A 477 29.62 8.73 8.03
N SER A 478 30.18 7.53 8.00
CA SER A 478 31.56 7.27 8.43
C SER A 478 32.21 6.24 7.53
N ASN A 479 33.47 6.47 7.14
CA ASN A 479 34.20 5.48 6.36
C ASN A 479 34.77 4.40 7.28
N SER A 480 34.43 3.14 7.01
CA SER A 480 35.00 2.00 7.73
C SER A 480 35.13 0.79 6.81
N LEU A 481 36.09 -0.07 7.11
CA LEU A 481 36.31 -1.31 6.41
C LEU A 481 36.51 -2.44 7.44
N SER A 482 35.80 -3.53 7.23
CA SER A 482 35.99 -4.80 7.93
C SER A 482 36.03 -5.92 6.90
N SER A 483 36.75 -6.99 7.16
CA SER A 483 36.85 -8.12 6.23
C SER A 483 36.65 -9.44 6.96
N CYS A 484 36.08 -10.41 6.27
CA CYS A 484 36.07 -11.82 6.66
C CYS A 484 36.57 -12.67 5.49
N LEU A 485 36.62 -13.97 5.66
CA LEU A 485 37.13 -14.87 4.60
C LEU A 485 36.29 -14.81 3.31
N ALA A 486 35.00 -14.49 3.43
CA ALA A 486 34.09 -14.57 2.31
C ALA A 486 33.83 -13.23 1.61
N PHE A 487 33.98 -12.10 2.33
CA PHE A 487 33.69 -10.79 1.75
C PHE A 487 34.32 -9.63 2.55
N ASP A 488 34.50 -8.50 1.89
CA ASP A 488 34.75 -7.21 2.51
C ASP A 488 33.43 -6.55 2.88
N TYR A 489 33.39 -5.85 4.02
CA TYR A 489 32.25 -5.07 4.49
C TYR A 489 32.68 -3.63 4.70
N ARG A 490 32.11 -2.70 3.92
CA ARG A 490 32.48 -1.28 3.95
C ARG A 490 31.28 -0.41 4.24
N ASN A 491 31.43 0.54 5.16
CA ASN A 491 30.56 1.71 5.27
C ASN A 491 31.23 2.89 4.57
N VAL A 492 30.49 3.65 3.77
CA VAL A 492 31.00 4.76 2.97
C VAL A 492 30.70 6.12 3.61
N LEU A 493 31.45 7.15 3.20
CA LEU A 493 31.25 8.52 3.66
C LEU A 493 29.90 9.08 3.19
N SER A 494 29.41 10.05 3.95
CA SER A 494 28.24 10.87 3.61
C SER A 494 28.67 12.14 2.90
N LEU A 495 27.99 12.52 1.82
CA LEU A 495 28.20 13.80 1.17
C LEU A 495 27.75 14.97 2.06
N PHE A 496 26.69 14.76 2.84
CA PHE A 496 26.19 15.72 3.82
C PHE A 496 27.18 15.96 4.96
N GLY A 497 27.88 14.90 5.39
CA GLY A 497 28.75 14.92 6.56
C GLY A 497 27.94 14.61 7.82
N ALA A 498 27.90 15.54 8.76
CA ALA A 498 27.28 15.29 10.05
C ALA A 498 26.41 16.45 10.53
N SER A 499 25.24 16.14 11.07
CA SER A 499 24.45 17.00 11.93
C SER A 499 24.91 16.87 13.38
N ASP A 500 24.43 17.73 14.28
CA ASP A 500 24.68 17.55 15.71
C ASP A 500 24.24 16.19 16.22
N TYR A 501 23.11 15.69 15.76
CA TYR A 501 22.63 14.34 16.09
C TYR A 501 23.66 13.27 15.72
N SER A 502 24.19 13.29 14.51
CA SER A 502 25.18 12.31 14.07
C SER A 502 26.54 12.50 14.76
N ASN A 503 26.94 13.73 15.02
CA ASN A 503 28.17 14.03 15.78
C ASN A 503 28.14 13.52 17.22
N PHE A 504 26.97 13.64 17.90
CA PHE A 504 26.82 13.15 19.27
C PHE A 504 26.67 11.63 19.35
N ASN A 505 26.02 11.01 18.35
CA ASN A 505 25.72 9.58 18.40
C ASN A 505 26.74 8.69 17.68
N PHE A 506 27.45 9.22 16.67
CA PHE A 506 28.29 8.40 15.77
C PHE A 506 29.74 8.90 15.67
N SER A 507 30.13 9.91 16.42
CA SER A 507 31.41 10.63 16.33
C SER A 507 31.49 11.61 15.16
N ARG A 508 32.40 12.60 15.29
CA ARG A 508 32.64 13.59 14.23
C ARG A 508 33.25 12.93 13.01
N ASN A 509 32.62 13.10 11.85
CA ASN A 509 33.08 12.55 10.58
C ASN A 509 33.33 13.66 9.56
N SER A 510 34.29 13.43 8.68
CA SER A 510 34.49 14.21 7.48
C SER A 510 33.31 13.99 6.54
N TYR A 511 32.92 15.01 5.80
CA TYR A 511 32.03 14.83 4.65
C TYR A 511 32.84 14.48 3.40
N GLY A 512 32.23 13.72 2.49
CA GLY A 512 32.94 13.34 1.28
C GLY A 512 32.31 12.18 0.54
N VAL A 513 33.08 11.60 -0.35
CA VAL A 513 32.71 10.47 -1.19
C VAL A 513 33.76 9.38 -1.10
N SER A 514 33.35 8.15 -0.91
CA SER A 514 34.24 6.99 -0.99
C SER A 514 34.30 6.48 -2.42
N TYR A 515 35.46 5.90 -2.80
CA TYR A 515 35.63 5.32 -4.11
C TYR A 515 36.46 4.04 -4.07
N ASP A 516 36.35 3.23 -5.12
CA ASP A 516 37.24 2.13 -5.46
C ASP A 516 37.89 2.45 -6.81
N LEU A 517 39.21 2.48 -6.85
CA LEU A 517 40.01 2.69 -8.07
C LEU A 517 40.65 1.36 -8.48
N PHE A 518 40.50 1.02 -9.75
CA PHE A 518 41.18 -0.10 -10.38
C PHE A 518 42.22 0.43 -11.36
N ILE A 519 43.41 -0.11 -11.30
CA ILE A 519 44.45 0.08 -12.30
C ILE A 519 44.85 -1.30 -12.79
N GLY A 520 44.33 -1.68 -13.95
CA GLY A 520 44.29 -3.09 -14.36
C GLY A 520 43.50 -3.90 -13.32
N ASN A 521 44.11 -4.97 -12.79
CA ASN A 521 43.47 -5.83 -11.79
C ASN A 521 43.71 -5.37 -10.32
N ASN A 522 44.42 -4.26 -10.11
CA ASN A 522 44.73 -3.80 -8.76
C ASN A 522 43.66 -2.83 -8.25
N ARG A 523 42.92 -3.26 -7.22
CA ARG A 523 41.93 -2.43 -6.53
C ARG A 523 42.55 -1.62 -5.40
N THR A 524 42.24 -0.33 -5.35
CA THR A 524 42.63 0.59 -4.27
C THR A 524 41.38 1.29 -3.74
N LEU A 525 41.21 1.32 -2.42
CA LEU A 525 40.13 2.03 -1.75
C LEU A 525 40.57 3.44 -1.37
N GLY A 526 39.71 4.42 -1.56
CA GLY A 526 40.00 5.79 -1.17
C GLY A 526 38.77 6.58 -0.79
N THR A 527 39.04 7.84 -0.41
CA THR A 527 38.01 8.84 -0.07
C THR A 527 38.42 10.19 -0.64
N PHE A 528 37.44 10.96 -1.09
CA PHE A 528 37.55 12.40 -1.31
C PHE A 528 36.91 13.09 -0.11
N GLU A 529 37.72 13.65 0.77
CA GLU A 529 37.26 14.23 2.03
C GLU A 529 37.36 15.76 2.02
N ASN A 530 36.48 16.40 2.81
CA ASN A 530 36.41 17.85 2.97
C ASN A 530 36.32 18.58 1.59
N LEU A 531 35.45 18.03 0.75
CA LEU A 531 35.18 18.49 -0.61
C LEU A 531 34.76 19.95 -0.69
#